data_f0fbd10ab2c339d0e7de3add7777763b
#
_entry.id   f0fbd10ab2c339d0e7de3add7777763b
#
_cell.length_a   1.000
_cell.length_b   1.000
_cell.length_c   1.000
_cell.angle_alpha   90.00
_cell.angle_beta   90.00
_cell.angle_gamma   90.00
#
_symmetry.space_group_name_H-M   'P 1'
#
loop_
_entity.id
_entity.type
_entity.pdbx_description
1 polymer ?
#
loop_
_entity_poly.entity_id
_entity_poly.type
_entity_poly.pdbx_seq_one_letter_code
_entity_poly.pdbx_strand_id
1 'polypeptide(L)'
;MIRLAAQYTVARMLERDDFSRRYRSNQPIAIHEFLYPLMQGYDSVAMRADIELGGTDQKFNLLVGRELQKHYGQRPQCILTMPLLEGLDGVNKMSKSLGNYVGITESPGEMFGKLMSVSDELMWRYMRS
;
A
#
# COMPACT_ATOMS: atom_id res chain seq x y z
N MET A 1 -17.45 -12.68 -7.31
CA MET A 1 -16.88 -12.55 -5.95
C MET A 1 -16.62 -13.91 -5.30
N ILE A 2 -17.59 -14.83 -5.14
CA ILE A 2 -17.39 -16.14 -4.48
C ILE A 2 -16.25 -16.95 -5.12
N ARG A 3 -16.19 -17.04 -6.46
CA ARG A 3 -15.10 -17.73 -7.17
C ARG A 3 -13.72 -17.11 -6.89
N LEU A 4 -13.66 -15.80 -6.73
CA LEU A 4 -12.42 -15.11 -6.38
C LEU A 4 -12.00 -15.41 -4.93
N ALA A 5 -12.96 -15.34 -4.00
CA ALA A 5 -12.72 -15.67 -2.59
C ALA A 5 -12.26 -17.13 -2.39
N ALA A 6 -12.71 -18.05 -3.24
CA ALA A 6 -12.29 -19.45 -3.19
C ALA A 6 -10.83 -19.69 -3.62
N GLN A 7 -10.15 -18.70 -4.22
CA GLN A 7 -8.75 -18.81 -4.66
C GLN A 7 -7.75 -18.51 -3.54
N TYR A 8 -8.20 -18.03 -2.39
CA TYR A 8 -7.33 -17.61 -1.31
C TYR A 8 -7.88 -18.05 0.05
N THR A 9 -7.03 -18.35 1.00
CA THR A 9 -7.46 -18.85 2.31
C THR A 9 -7.44 -17.77 3.38
N VAL A 10 -8.29 -17.92 4.40
CA VAL A 10 -8.26 -17.05 5.60
C VAL A 10 -6.90 -17.12 6.29
N ALA A 11 -6.29 -18.32 6.36
CA ALA A 11 -4.95 -18.47 6.96
C ALA A 11 -3.91 -17.58 6.27
N ARG A 12 -3.94 -17.51 4.93
CA ARG A 12 -3.06 -16.62 4.16
C ARG A 12 -3.38 -15.15 4.39
N MET A 13 -4.66 -14.78 4.52
CA MET A 13 -5.03 -13.40 4.85
C MET A 13 -4.51 -12.97 6.23
N LEU A 14 -4.51 -13.88 7.19
CA LEU A 14 -3.99 -13.63 8.54
C LEU A 14 -2.46 -13.51 8.61
N GLU A 15 -1.73 -13.73 7.52
CA GLU A 15 -0.29 -13.42 7.42
C GLU A 15 -0.04 -11.91 7.27
N ARG A 16 -1.04 -11.12 6.87
CA ARG A 16 -0.92 -9.66 6.82
C ARG A 16 -0.84 -9.09 8.23
N ASP A 17 0.16 -8.25 8.50
CA ASP A 17 0.53 -7.79 9.83
C ASP A 17 -0.62 -7.19 10.64
N ASP A 18 -1.48 -6.39 10.01
CA ASP A 18 -2.62 -5.76 10.68
C ASP A 18 -3.70 -6.79 11.05
N PHE A 19 -4.01 -7.74 10.15
CA PHE A 19 -4.95 -8.83 10.44
C PHE A 19 -4.39 -9.76 11.51
N SER A 20 -3.12 -10.13 11.42
CA SER A 20 -2.45 -10.97 12.42
C SER A 20 -2.51 -10.35 13.81
N ARG A 21 -2.19 -9.05 13.91
CA ARG A 21 -2.21 -8.32 15.18
C ARG A 21 -3.62 -8.24 15.76
N ARG A 22 -4.60 -7.84 14.96
CA ARG A 22 -6.01 -7.73 15.38
C ARG A 22 -6.57 -9.08 15.80
N TYR A 23 -6.29 -10.14 15.05
CA TYR A 23 -6.71 -11.50 15.38
C TYR A 23 -6.15 -11.96 16.73
N ARG A 24 -4.85 -11.76 16.97
CA ARG A 24 -4.19 -12.14 18.23
C ARG A 24 -4.67 -11.33 19.45
N SER A 25 -5.11 -10.10 19.23
CA SER A 25 -5.65 -9.23 20.28
C SER A 25 -7.17 -9.30 20.41
N ASN A 26 -7.83 -10.29 19.78
CA ASN A 26 -9.28 -10.45 19.76
C ASN A 26 -10.05 -9.20 19.29
N GLN A 27 -9.44 -8.40 18.42
CA GLN A 27 -10.11 -7.29 17.79
C GLN A 27 -10.91 -7.76 16.58
N PRO A 28 -12.10 -7.21 16.34
CA PRO A 28 -12.95 -7.65 15.25
C PRO A 28 -12.30 -7.42 13.89
N ILE A 29 -12.45 -8.39 13.00
CA ILE A 29 -12.10 -8.30 11.58
C ILE A 29 -13.36 -8.63 10.79
N ALA A 30 -13.88 -7.68 10.03
CA ALA A 30 -15.06 -7.90 9.22
C ALA A 30 -14.70 -8.67 7.94
N ILE A 31 -15.61 -9.55 7.49
CA ILE A 31 -15.36 -10.41 6.31
C ILE A 31 -15.04 -9.58 5.06
N HIS A 32 -15.68 -8.42 4.88
CA HIS A 32 -15.43 -7.56 3.72
C HIS A 32 -13.99 -7.03 3.67
N GLU A 33 -13.31 -6.92 4.81
CA GLU A 33 -11.91 -6.48 4.85
C GLU A 33 -10.97 -7.47 4.16
N PHE A 34 -11.31 -8.77 4.15
CA PHE A 34 -10.56 -9.78 3.40
C PHE A 34 -10.80 -9.70 1.89
N LEU A 35 -11.92 -9.08 1.47
CA LEU A 35 -12.21 -8.94 0.04
C LEU A 35 -11.35 -7.88 -0.63
N TYR A 36 -10.91 -6.86 0.11
CA TYR A 36 -10.11 -5.77 -0.44
C TYR A 36 -8.79 -6.25 -1.10
N PRO A 37 -7.93 -7.03 -0.42
CA PRO A 37 -6.72 -7.58 -1.04
C PRO A 37 -7.01 -8.46 -2.25
N LEU A 38 -8.13 -9.19 -2.25
CA LEU A 38 -8.53 -10.03 -3.37
C LEU A 38 -8.98 -9.20 -4.57
N MET A 39 -9.73 -8.13 -4.34
CA MET A 39 -10.16 -7.21 -5.40
C MET A 39 -8.97 -6.51 -6.03
N GLN A 40 -8.08 -5.97 -5.21
CA GLN A 40 -6.84 -5.35 -5.69
C GLN A 40 -5.98 -6.36 -6.46
N GLY A 41 -5.82 -7.57 -5.94
CA GLY A 41 -5.06 -8.61 -6.64
C GLY A 41 -5.73 -9.06 -7.96
N TYR A 42 -7.05 -9.01 -8.04
CA TYR A 42 -7.77 -9.31 -9.28
C TYR A 42 -7.58 -8.22 -10.35
N ASP A 43 -7.37 -6.97 -9.96
CA ASP A 43 -7.03 -5.91 -10.91
C ASP A 43 -5.77 -6.26 -11.70
N SER A 44 -4.75 -6.82 -11.04
CA SER A 44 -3.54 -7.31 -11.71
C SER A 44 -3.85 -8.43 -12.72
N VAL A 45 -4.79 -9.32 -12.40
CA VAL A 45 -5.27 -10.38 -13.32
C VAL A 45 -6.01 -9.76 -14.52
N ALA A 46 -6.95 -8.84 -14.24
CA ALA A 46 -7.76 -8.21 -15.27
C ALA A 46 -6.92 -7.38 -16.26
N MET A 47 -5.94 -6.65 -15.75
CA MET A 47 -5.02 -5.85 -16.54
C MET A 47 -3.90 -6.67 -17.19
N ARG A 48 -3.72 -7.94 -16.79
CA ARG A 48 -2.57 -8.78 -17.19
C ARG A 48 -1.25 -8.04 -16.93
N ALA A 49 -1.13 -7.44 -15.75
CA ALA A 49 0.02 -6.63 -15.42
C ALA A 49 1.32 -7.45 -15.44
N ASP A 50 2.36 -6.92 -16.04
CA ASP A 50 3.71 -7.51 -16.04
C ASP A 50 4.54 -6.98 -14.85
N ILE A 51 4.31 -5.73 -14.47
CA ILE A 51 4.99 -5.06 -13.35
C ILE A 51 3.96 -4.25 -12.56
N GLU A 52 4.00 -4.36 -11.24
CA GLU A 52 3.18 -3.55 -10.34
C GLU A 52 4.07 -2.81 -9.33
N LEU A 53 3.85 -1.50 -9.21
CA LEU A 53 4.57 -0.62 -8.30
C LEU A 53 3.69 -0.31 -7.10
N GLY A 54 4.26 -0.28 -5.91
CA GLY A 54 3.54 0.11 -4.72
C GLY A 54 4.43 0.57 -3.57
N GLY A 55 3.82 1.10 -2.52
CA GLY A 55 4.52 1.33 -1.27
C GLY A 55 4.87 0.02 -0.58
N THR A 56 5.87 0.04 0.29
CA THR A 56 6.27 -1.14 1.09
C THR A 56 5.11 -1.67 1.94
N ASP A 57 4.19 -0.81 2.35
CA ASP A 57 2.96 -1.17 3.06
C ASP A 57 1.98 -2.01 2.22
N GLN A 58 2.07 -1.93 0.88
CA GLN A 58 1.22 -2.66 -0.07
C GLN A 58 1.78 -4.03 -0.46
N LYS A 59 2.97 -4.40 0.00
CA LYS A 59 3.67 -5.62 -0.42
C LYS A 59 2.80 -6.87 -0.34
N PHE A 60 2.04 -7.04 0.75
CA PHE A 60 1.13 -8.18 0.89
C PHE A 60 0.09 -8.23 -0.23
N ASN A 61 -0.59 -7.11 -0.49
CA ASN A 61 -1.63 -7.03 -1.52
C ASN A 61 -1.06 -7.29 -2.94
N LEU A 62 0.14 -6.78 -3.21
CA LEU A 62 0.85 -7.04 -4.48
C LEU A 62 1.18 -8.52 -4.66
N LEU A 63 1.57 -9.21 -3.58
CA LEU A 63 1.81 -10.65 -3.58
C LEU A 63 0.53 -11.45 -3.81
N VAL A 64 -0.61 -11.00 -3.28
CA VAL A 64 -1.94 -11.60 -3.60
C VAL A 64 -2.20 -11.55 -5.09
N GLY A 65 -1.91 -10.43 -5.76
CA GLY A 65 -2.02 -10.30 -7.21
C GLY A 65 -1.23 -11.36 -7.97
N ARG A 66 0.03 -11.60 -7.57
CA ARG A 66 0.87 -12.65 -8.17
C ARG A 66 0.27 -14.04 -8.02
N GLU A 67 -0.25 -14.38 -6.83
CA GLU A 67 -0.87 -15.69 -6.59
C GLU A 67 -2.15 -15.86 -7.41
N LEU A 68 -2.98 -14.83 -7.49
CA LEU A 68 -4.19 -14.86 -8.32
C LEU A 68 -3.84 -15.01 -9.80
N GLN A 69 -2.83 -14.31 -10.32
CA GLN A 69 -2.37 -14.49 -11.71
C GLN A 69 -2.02 -15.95 -12.01
N LYS A 70 -1.32 -16.65 -11.10
CA LYS A 70 -1.03 -18.09 -11.26
C LYS A 70 -2.31 -18.91 -11.37
N HIS A 71 -3.30 -18.67 -10.47
CA HIS A 71 -4.58 -19.37 -10.49
C HIS A 71 -5.37 -19.14 -11.79
N TYR A 72 -5.19 -17.98 -12.41
CA TYR A 72 -5.79 -17.65 -13.71
C TYR A 72 -4.92 -18.03 -14.92
N GLY A 73 -3.85 -18.81 -14.71
CA GLY A 73 -2.97 -19.27 -15.78
C GLY A 73 -2.11 -18.18 -16.42
N GLN A 74 -1.91 -17.08 -15.73
CA GLN A 74 -1.07 -15.97 -16.17
C GLN A 74 0.34 -16.08 -15.58
N ARG A 75 1.32 -15.50 -16.27
CA ARG A 75 2.66 -15.29 -15.71
C ARG A 75 2.56 -14.30 -14.55
N PRO A 76 3.09 -14.63 -13.35
CA PRO A 76 3.08 -13.70 -12.22
C PRO A 76 3.89 -12.45 -12.51
N GLN A 77 3.31 -11.29 -12.24
CA GLN A 77 3.95 -9.98 -12.37
C GLN A 77 5.20 -9.83 -11.51
N CYS A 78 6.11 -8.97 -11.91
CA CYS A 78 7.14 -8.44 -11.01
C CYS A 78 6.53 -7.39 -10.11
N ILE A 79 6.93 -7.37 -8.84
CA ILE A 79 6.54 -6.28 -7.91
C ILE A 79 7.77 -5.46 -7.55
N LEU A 80 7.60 -4.15 -7.54
CA LEU A 80 8.60 -3.20 -7.07
C LEU A 80 7.97 -2.36 -5.97
N THR A 81 8.57 -2.41 -4.78
CA THR A 81 8.07 -1.63 -3.64
C THR A 81 9.05 -0.54 -3.27
N MET A 82 8.52 0.65 -3.02
CA MET A 82 9.28 1.82 -2.60
C MET A 82 8.89 2.20 -1.16
N PRO A 83 9.81 2.74 -0.36
CA PRO A 83 9.47 3.33 0.92
C PRO A 83 8.39 4.40 0.76
N LEU A 84 7.51 4.51 1.77
CA LEU A 84 6.53 5.59 1.81
C LEU A 84 7.22 6.92 2.07
N LEU A 85 6.81 7.95 1.33
CA LEU A 85 7.26 9.31 1.62
C LEU A 85 6.59 9.79 2.92
N GLU A 86 7.40 10.18 3.88
CA GLU A 86 6.92 10.77 5.13
C GLU A 86 6.37 12.17 4.88
N GLY A 87 5.34 12.55 5.64
CA GLY A 87 4.80 13.90 5.59
C GLY A 87 5.71 14.92 6.28
N LEU A 88 5.31 16.19 6.26
CA LEU A 88 6.05 17.29 6.88
C LEU A 88 6.28 17.11 8.39
N ASP A 89 5.48 16.25 9.04
CA ASP A 89 5.63 15.87 10.45
C ASP A 89 6.80 14.87 10.69
N GLY A 90 7.36 14.29 9.64
CA GLY A 90 8.48 13.32 9.71
C GLY A 90 8.13 12.00 10.39
N VAL A 91 6.86 11.70 10.60
CA VAL A 91 6.38 10.51 11.34
C VAL A 91 5.39 9.72 10.51
N ASN A 92 4.32 10.37 10.05
CA ASN A 92 3.27 9.71 9.29
C ASN A 92 3.55 9.82 7.79
N LYS A 93 3.03 8.85 7.02
CA LYS A 93 3.08 8.95 5.56
C LYS A 93 2.45 10.27 5.08
N MET A 94 2.99 10.85 4.03
CA MET A 94 2.42 12.04 3.41
C MET A 94 1.01 11.74 2.90
N SER A 95 0.03 12.52 3.32
CA SER A 95 -1.37 12.28 3.00
C SER A 95 -2.19 13.57 3.03
N LYS A 96 -3.12 13.72 2.08
CA LYS A 96 -4.08 14.81 2.08
C LYS A 96 -4.97 14.81 3.33
N SER A 97 -5.40 13.63 3.78
CA SER A 97 -6.28 13.48 4.95
C SER A 97 -5.60 13.90 6.26
N LEU A 98 -4.27 13.81 6.34
CA LEU A 98 -3.49 14.22 7.49
C LEU A 98 -3.01 15.68 7.41
N GLY A 99 -3.17 16.34 6.25
CA GLY A 99 -2.73 17.72 6.05
C GLY A 99 -1.20 17.91 6.11
N ASN A 100 -0.42 16.83 6.08
CA ASN A 100 1.04 16.83 6.23
C ASN A 100 1.77 16.73 4.88
N TYR A 101 1.19 17.29 3.83
CA TYR A 101 1.67 17.17 2.45
C TYR A 101 2.06 18.52 1.85
N VAL A 102 2.85 18.48 0.79
CA VAL A 102 3.08 19.60 -0.13
C VAL A 102 2.29 19.32 -1.40
N GLY A 103 1.32 20.18 -1.71
CA GLY A 103 0.49 20.03 -2.92
C GLY A 103 1.19 20.60 -4.15
N ILE A 104 1.20 19.85 -5.24
CA ILE A 104 1.79 20.28 -6.52
C ILE A 104 1.04 21.46 -7.17
N THR A 105 -0.16 21.75 -6.69
CA THR A 105 -1.00 22.88 -7.16
C THR A 105 -0.98 24.07 -6.21
N GLU A 106 -0.22 24.00 -5.13
CA GLU A 106 -0.02 25.12 -4.21
C GLU A 106 0.82 26.22 -4.84
N SER A 107 0.71 27.45 -4.32
CA SER A 107 1.56 28.53 -4.78
C SER A 107 3.06 28.25 -4.50
N PRO A 108 3.98 28.72 -5.34
CA PRO A 108 5.40 28.50 -5.10
C PRO A 108 5.89 28.96 -3.71
N GLY A 109 5.32 30.05 -3.19
CA GLY A 109 5.64 30.56 -1.86
C GLY A 109 5.20 29.62 -0.74
N GLU A 110 4.00 29.04 -0.85
CA GLU A 110 3.49 28.05 0.10
C GLU A 110 4.32 26.75 0.07
N MET A 111 4.62 26.24 -1.13
CA MET A 111 5.48 25.07 -1.30
C MET A 111 6.86 25.29 -0.68
N PHE A 112 7.46 26.45 -0.98
CA PHE A 112 8.77 26.83 -0.41
C PHE A 112 8.71 26.90 1.12
N GLY A 113 7.71 27.61 1.67
CA GLY A 113 7.54 27.73 3.13
C GLY A 113 7.39 26.38 3.81
N LYS A 114 6.58 25.47 3.26
CA LYS A 114 6.42 24.10 3.78
C LYS A 114 7.72 23.31 3.72
N LEU A 115 8.45 23.34 2.61
CA LEU A 115 9.72 22.63 2.47
C LEU A 115 10.80 23.19 3.40
N MET A 116 10.82 24.51 3.62
CA MET A 116 11.75 25.15 4.57
C MET A 116 11.39 24.88 6.04
N SER A 117 10.17 24.41 6.33
CA SER A 117 9.74 24.10 7.70
C SER A 117 10.12 22.70 8.17
N VAL A 118 10.59 21.82 7.27
CA VAL A 118 11.00 20.47 7.65
C VAL A 118 12.29 20.47 8.46
N SER A 119 12.44 19.47 9.35
CA SER A 119 13.69 19.29 10.08
C SER A 119 14.83 18.87 9.14
N ASP A 120 16.07 19.17 9.50
CA ASP A 120 17.25 18.75 8.75
C ASP A 120 17.30 17.24 8.55
N GLU A 121 16.88 16.47 9.56
CA GLU A 121 16.80 15.01 9.46
C GLU A 121 15.80 14.56 8.39
N LEU A 122 14.63 15.17 8.34
CA LEU A 122 13.62 14.87 7.33
C LEU A 122 14.06 15.33 5.94
N MET A 123 14.71 16.48 5.84
CA MET A 123 15.31 16.98 4.58
C MET A 123 16.26 15.94 3.99
N TRP A 124 17.17 15.39 4.79
CA TRP A 124 18.09 14.35 4.32
C TRP A 124 17.39 13.06 3.89
N ARG A 125 16.26 12.71 4.52
CA ARG A 125 15.44 11.57 4.09
C ARG A 125 14.80 11.84 2.73
N TYR A 126 14.26 13.03 2.51
CA TYR A 126 13.68 13.42 1.22
C TYR A 126 14.71 13.42 0.07
N MET A 127 15.95 13.79 0.34
CA MET A 127 17.00 13.79 -0.67
C MET A 127 17.48 12.38 -1.07
N ARG A 128 17.15 11.35 -0.28
CA ARG A 128 17.54 9.95 -0.52
C ARG A 128 16.40 9.07 -1.03
N SER A 129 15.17 9.57 -1.04
CA SER A 129 13.96 8.82 -1.44
C SER A 129 13.72 8.77 -2.98
#